data_cbc27e61cf379ede2f51af249b636c82
#
_entry.id   cbc27e61cf379ede2f51af249b636c82
#
_cell.length_a   1.000
_cell.length_b   1.000
_cell.length_c   1.000
_cell.angle_alpha   90.00
_cell.angle_beta   90.00
_cell.angle_gamma   90.00
#
_symmetry.space_group_name_H-M   'P 1'
#
loop_
_entity.id
_entity.type
_entity.pdbx_description
1 polymer ?
#
loop_
_entity_poly.entity_id
_entity_poly.type
_entity_poly.pdbx_seq_one_letter_code
_entity_poly.pdbx_strand_id
1 'polypeptide(L)'
;TGTYLLTYSVADAAGNTATANRTVTVVGNRSVDLNATVAMDMLWVPAGTFTMGSPTTEAGRQSDREDEHNVSLTQGFYLGKYEVTQAQYEAVMTGNTDSLSATPSQWPNNPNRPVEKVSWADAQIFLTRLNAQHSANIPAGWAYVLPTESQWEYACRAGTTTAYSWGASIASSNANYNWDGGANDGNDFKQTRDVGQYGANPWGFFDMHGN
;
A
#
# COMPACT_ATOMS: atom_id res chain seq x y z
N THR A 1 1.71 9.74 -16.56
CA THR A 1 0.34 10.26 -16.38
C THR A 1 -0.07 11.04 -17.60
N GLY A 2 -1.32 10.90 -18.05
CA GLY A 2 -1.84 11.66 -19.18
C GLY A 2 -3.32 11.43 -19.38
N THR A 3 -3.98 12.39 -20.02
CA THR A 3 -5.37 12.26 -20.44
C THR A 3 -5.39 12.02 -21.94
N TYR A 4 -6.03 10.94 -22.36
CA TYR A 4 -6.12 10.51 -23.75
C TYR A 4 -7.56 10.53 -24.19
N LEU A 5 -7.83 11.05 -25.38
CA LEU A 5 -9.13 10.97 -26.04
C LEU A 5 -9.11 9.76 -26.99
N LEU A 6 -9.91 8.78 -26.69
CA LEU A 6 -10.13 7.65 -27.60
C LEU A 6 -11.37 7.95 -28.43
N THR A 7 -11.23 7.94 -29.75
CA THR A 7 -12.34 8.10 -30.68
C THR A 7 -12.68 6.74 -31.30
N TYR A 8 -13.90 6.31 -31.12
CA TYR A 8 -14.47 5.14 -31.79
C TYR A 8 -15.27 5.62 -32.98
N SER A 9 -15.05 4.99 -34.12
CA SER A 9 -15.81 5.26 -35.34
C SER A 9 -16.39 3.98 -35.90
N VAL A 10 -17.65 4.04 -36.33
CA VAL A 10 -18.33 2.97 -37.04
C VAL A 10 -18.96 3.54 -38.28
N ALA A 11 -18.89 2.80 -39.39
CA ALA A 11 -19.56 3.15 -40.63
C ALA A 11 -20.60 2.08 -40.97
N ASP A 12 -21.76 2.47 -41.51
CA ASP A 12 -22.73 1.56 -42.08
C ASP A 12 -22.34 1.18 -43.51
N ALA A 13 -23.11 0.25 -44.13
CA ALA A 13 -22.87 -0.20 -45.50
C ALA A 13 -23.07 0.90 -46.57
N ALA A 14 -23.73 2.01 -46.23
CA ALA A 14 -23.94 3.19 -47.07
C ALA A 14 -22.83 4.23 -46.90
N GLY A 15 -21.86 4.00 -45.99
CA GLY A 15 -20.75 4.90 -45.70
C GLY A 15 -21.04 5.99 -44.70
N ASN A 16 -22.22 6.00 -44.07
CA ASN A 16 -22.50 6.94 -42.96
C ASN A 16 -21.69 6.56 -41.74
N THR A 17 -21.01 7.55 -41.14
CA THR A 17 -20.15 7.35 -39.97
C THR A 17 -20.77 7.92 -38.74
N ALA A 18 -20.69 7.17 -37.62
CA ALA A 18 -20.96 7.66 -36.30
C ALA A 18 -19.67 7.58 -35.45
N THR A 19 -19.42 8.59 -34.63
CA THR A 19 -18.26 8.65 -33.75
C THR A 19 -18.68 8.82 -32.31
N ALA A 20 -17.97 8.15 -31.39
CA ALA A 20 -18.08 8.35 -29.95
C ALA A 20 -16.70 8.58 -29.35
N ASN A 21 -16.59 9.50 -28.43
CA ASN A 21 -15.34 9.80 -27.75
C ASN A 21 -15.39 9.32 -26.31
N ARG A 22 -14.27 8.75 -25.85
CA ARG A 22 -14.03 8.42 -24.44
C ARG A 22 -12.74 9.06 -23.97
N THR A 23 -12.82 9.83 -22.90
CA THR A 23 -11.64 10.32 -22.22
C THR A 23 -11.11 9.26 -21.26
N VAL A 24 -9.84 8.92 -21.39
CA VAL A 24 -9.13 8.00 -20.49
C VAL A 24 -8.01 8.78 -19.83
N THR A 25 -8.06 8.85 -18.49
CA THR A 25 -6.97 9.41 -17.70
C THR A 25 -6.12 8.29 -17.15
N VAL A 26 -4.84 8.27 -17.54
CA VAL A 26 -3.85 7.36 -16.98
C VAL A 26 -3.18 8.04 -15.81
N VAL A 27 -3.39 7.52 -14.62
CA VAL A 27 -2.73 7.97 -13.40
C VAL A 27 -1.52 7.07 -13.18
N GLY A 28 -0.32 7.66 -13.09
CA GLY A 28 0.91 6.92 -12.82
C GLY A 28 1.28 6.95 -11.34
N ASN A 29 2.24 6.12 -10.98
CA ASN A 29 2.84 6.13 -9.66
C ASN A 29 3.55 7.47 -9.39
N ARG A 30 3.79 7.78 -8.12
CA ARG A 30 4.45 9.01 -7.66
C ARG A 30 5.61 8.65 -6.77
N SER A 31 6.64 9.47 -6.79
CA SER A 31 7.68 9.51 -5.76
C SER A 31 7.59 10.86 -5.07
N VAL A 32 7.70 10.86 -3.76
CA VAL A 32 7.65 12.05 -2.91
C VAL A 32 9.03 12.20 -2.27
N ASP A 33 9.78 13.21 -2.69
CA ASP A 33 11.07 13.51 -2.09
C ASP A 33 10.85 14.12 -0.69
N LEU A 34 11.25 13.39 0.34
CA LEU A 34 11.16 13.84 1.73
C LEU A 34 12.34 14.74 2.12
N ASN A 35 13.50 14.50 1.50
CA ASN A 35 14.67 15.37 1.53
C ASN A 35 15.56 15.06 0.31
N ALA A 36 16.80 15.54 0.28
CA ALA A 36 17.71 15.38 -0.87
C ALA A 36 18.09 13.92 -1.18
N THR A 37 17.92 12.98 -0.25
CA THR A 37 18.38 11.59 -0.38
C THR A 37 17.32 10.54 -0.06
N VAL A 38 16.18 10.94 0.48
CA VAL A 38 15.11 10.04 0.91
C VAL A 38 13.82 10.39 0.18
N ALA A 39 13.24 9.40 -0.48
CA ALA A 39 11.96 9.52 -1.14
C ALA A 39 10.99 8.42 -0.67
N MET A 40 9.71 8.65 -0.91
CA MET A 40 8.62 7.69 -0.65
C MET A 40 7.91 7.39 -1.96
N ASP A 41 7.99 6.14 -2.41
CA ASP A 41 7.27 5.67 -3.59
C ASP A 41 5.82 5.37 -3.23
N MET A 42 4.90 5.94 -4.01
CA MET A 42 3.46 5.77 -3.88
C MET A 42 2.90 5.17 -5.16
N LEU A 43 2.22 4.04 -5.05
CA LEU A 43 1.58 3.39 -6.19
C LEU A 43 0.11 3.79 -6.26
N TRP A 44 -0.37 3.97 -7.49
CA TRP A 44 -1.78 4.27 -7.75
C TRP A 44 -2.64 3.02 -7.62
N VAL A 45 -3.68 3.10 -6.81
CA VAL A 45 -4.74 2.09 -6.67
C VAL A 45 -6.00 2.66 -7.32
N PRO A 46 -6.53 2.05 -8.39
CA PRO A 46 -7.74 2.54 -9.04
C PRO A 46 -8.98 2.28 -8.18
N ALA A 47 -10.03 3.06 -8.40
CA ALA A 47 -11.35 2.75 -7.89
C ALA A 47 -11.81 1.37 -8.38
N GLY A 48 -12.60 0.65 -7.58
CA GLY A 48 -13.09 -0.67 -7.95
C GLY A 48 -13.90 -1.34 -6.84
N THR A 49 -14.28 -2.58 -7.09
CA THR A 49 -15.04 -3.41 -6.15
C THR A 49 -14.30 -4.72 -5.88
N PHE A 50 -14.42 -5.23 -4.68
CA PHE A 50 -13.86 -6.52 -4.29
C PHE A 50 -14.66 -7.15 -3.16
N THR A 51 -14.47 -8.43 -2.93
CA THR A 51 -14.98 -9.12 -1.74
C THR A 51 -13.93 -9.02 -0.65
N MET A 52 -14.28 -8.33 0.43
CA MET A 52 -13.48 -8.18 1.64
C MET A 52 -13.81 -9.30 2.62
N GLY A 53 -12.85 -9.75 3.39
CA GLY A 53 -13.00 -10.85 4.33
C GLY A 53 -12.52 -12.19 3.76
N SER A 54 -12.81 -13.28 4.44
CA SER A 54 -12.35 -14.61 4.07
C SER A 54 -13.50 -15.64 4.03
N PRO A 55 -13.45 -16.59 3.08
CA PRO A 55 -14.48 -17.64 2.98
C PRO A 55 -14.45 -18.55 4.21
N THR A 56 -15.59 -19.11 4.56
CA THR A 56 -15.74 -19.99 5.74
C THR A 56 -14.82 -21.23 5.74
N THR A 57 -14.26 -21.56 4.60
CA THR A 57 -13.34 -22.69 4.39
C THR A 57 -11.87 -22.31 4.54
N GLU A 58 -11.55 -21.03 4.74
CA GLU A 58 -10.17 -20.57 4.85
C GLU A 58 -9.57 -20.98 6.20
N ALA A 59 -8.39 -21.59 6.14
CA ALA A 59 -7.68 -22.02 7.34
C ALA A 59 -7.18 -20.80 8.15
N GLY A 60 -7.43 -20.81 9.46
CA GLY A 60 -7.03 -19.72 10.36
C GLY A 60 -7.99 -18.54 10.40
N ARG A 61 -9.09 -18.57 9.63
CA ARG A 61 -10.14 -17.54 9.64
C ARG A 61 -10.68 -17.29 11.04
N GLN A 62 -10.89 -16.03 11.37
CA GLN A 62 -11.60 -15.63 12.59
C GLN A 62 -13.08 -15.37 12.26
N SER A 63 -13.93 -16.33 12.62
CA SER A 63 -15.33 -16.41 12.20
C SER A 63 -16.22 -15.27 12.69
N ASP A 64 -15.75 -14.46 13.63
CA ASP A 64 -16.48 -13.33 14.22
C ASP A 64 -16.08 -11.97 13.60
N ARG A 65 -15.12 -11.94 12.68
CA ARG A 65 -14.54 -10.67 12.16
C ARG A 65 -14.32 -10.63 10.66
N GLU A 66 -14.26 -11.78 10.00
CA GLU A 66 -13.81 -11.89 8.62
C GLU A 66 -14.93 -12.36 7.68
N ASP A 67 -16.17 -11.99 7.96
CA ASP A 67 -17.29 -12.32 7.08
C ASP A 67 -17.16 -11.64 5.72
N GLU A 68 -17.27 -12.44 4.65
CA GLU A 68 -17.20 -11.94 3.28
C GLU A 68 -18.32 -10.94 2.98
N HIS A 69 -17.95 -9.79 2.46
CA HIS A 69 -18.89 -8.77 1.99
C HIS A 69 -18.31 -7.95 0.85
N ASN A 70 -19.18 -7.43 0.00
CA ASN A 70 -18.75 -6.61 -1.13
C ASN A 70 -18.45 -5.18 -0.68
N VAL A 71 -17.28 -4.69 -1.08
CA VAL A 71 -16.84 -3.31 -0.87
C VAL A 71 -16.63 -2.62 -2.21
N SER A 72 -17.13 -1.38 -2.32
CA SER A 72 -16.92 -0.50 -3.47
C SER A 72 -16.08 0.70 -3.06
N LEU A 73 -14.88 0.80 -3.58
CA LEU A 73 -14.03 1.98 -3.47
C LEU A 73 -14.35 2.91 -4.65
N THR A 74 -15.07 3.99 -4.39
CA THR A 74 -15.58 4.90 -5.43
C THR A 74 -14.52 5.86 -5.98
N GLN A 75 -13.39 5.98 -5.29
CA GLN A 75 -12.26 6.82 -5.70
C GLN A 75 -10.96 6.03 -5.61
N GLY A 76 -10.08 6.26 -6.57
CA GLY A 76 -8.71 5.75 -6.50
C GLY A 76 -7.88 6.54 -5.48
N PHE A 77 -6.79 5.96 -5.03
CA PHE A 77 -5.90 6.54 -4.04
C PHE A 77 -4.45 6.12 -4.30
N TYR A 78 -3.53 6.79 -3.64
CA TYR A 78 -2.13 6.36 -3.59
C TYR A 78 -1.87 5.63 -2.28
N LEU A 79 -1.13 4.53 -2.35
CA LEU A 79 -0.63 3.82 -1.17
C LEU A 79 0.88 3.68 -1.26
N GLY A 80 1.58 3.72 -0.13
CA GLY A 80 3.01 3.46 -0.06
C GLY A 80 3.37 2.10 -0.65
N LYS A 81 4.39 2.05 -1.51
CA LYS A 81 4.87 0.82 -2.13
C LYS A 81 5.39 -0.19 -1.11
N TYR A 82 5.91 0.33 -0.01
CA TYR A 82 6.47 -0.38 1.13
C TYR A 82 5.90 0.21 2.42
N GLU A 83 6.16 -0.43 3.55
CA GLU A 83 6.00 0.21 4.86
C GLU A 83 6.89 1.46 4.93
N VAL A 84 6.51 2.41 5.79
CA VAL A 84 7.35 3.58 6.07
C VAL A 84 8.68 3.11 6.66
N THR A 85 9.78 3.44 5.99
CA THR A 85 11.11 3.05 6.43
C THR A 85 11.64 3.95 7.56
N GLN A 86 12.67 3.48 8.26
CA GLN A 86 13.36 4.26 9.31
C GLN A 86 13.89 5.59 8.75
N ALA A 87 14.49 5.58 7.55
CA ALA A 87 14.97 6.81 6.92
C ALA A 87 13.82 7.78 6.58
N GLN A 88 12.69 7.28 6.10
CA GLN A 88 11.52 8.11 5.78
C GLN A 88 10.91 8.71 7.04
N TYR A 89 10.77 7.92 8.11
CA TYR A 89 10.25 8.40 9.38
C TYR A 89 11.18 9.46 9.98
N GLU A 90 12.47 9.21 10.03
CA GLU A 90 13.48 10.15 10.50
C GLU A 90 13.47 11.46 9.71
N ALA A 91 13.37 11.39 8.37
CA ALA A 91 13.35 12.58 7.51
C ALA A 91 12.19 13.52 7.85
N VAL A 92 11.01 12.98 8.18
CA VAL A 92 9.83 13.75 8.55
C VAL A 92 9.84 14.18 10.02
N MET A 93 10.32 13.32 10.92
CA MET A 93 10.23 13.54 12.37
C MET A 93 11.41 14.29 12.96
N THR A 94 12.51 14.45 12.25
CA THR A 94 13.64 15.27 12.71
C THR A 94 13.17 16.69 13.00
N GLY A 95 13.54 17.21 14.17
CA GLY A 95 13.13 18.54 14.65
C GLY A 95 11.65 18.66 15.00
N ASN A 96 10.95 17.55 15.33
CA ASN A 96 9.59 17.62 15.85
C ASN A 96 9.58 18.27 17.25
N THR A 97 8.44 18.88 17.59
CA THR A 97 8.19 19.50 18.91
C THR A 97 7.29 18.65 19.80
N ASP A 98 6.93 17.44 19.35
CA ASP A 98 5.96 16.56 20.00
C ASP A 98 6.63 15.63 21.03
N SER A 99 7.92 15.82 21.30
CA SER A 99 8.73 15.00 22.21
C SER A 99 8.82 13.52 21.78
N LEU A 100 8.64 13.24 20.48
CA LEU A 100 8.79 11.91 19.92
C LEU A 100 10.21 11.71 19.38
N SER A 101 10.73 10.48 19.53
CA SER A 101 11.98 10.11 18.89
C SER A 101 11.81 10.09 17.37
N ALA A 102 12.75 10.69 16.65
CA ALA A 102 12.81 10.55 15.19
C ALA A 102 13.34 9.16 14.76
N THR A 103 13.95 8.41 15.70
CA THR A 103 14.52 7.08 15.48
C THR A 103 14.04 6.10 16.56
N PRO A 104 12.73 5.76 16.63
CA PRO A 104 12.14 5.00 17.73
C PRO A 104 12.44 3.51 17.69
N SER A 105 12.89 2.99 16.55
CA SER A 105 12.98 1.56 16.27
C SER A 105 13.87 0.79 17.24
N GLN A 106 13.45 -0.41 17.62
CA GLN A 106 14.23 -1.31 18.48
C GLN A 106 15.46 -1.87 17.74
N TRP A 107 15.36 -2.03 16.42
CA TRP A 107 16.47 -2.45 15.57
C TRP A 107 16.93 -1.27 14.70
N PRO A 108 17.61 -0.28 15.30
CA PRO A 108 17.99 0.96 14.64
C PRO A 108 19.15 0.77 13.66
N ASN A 109 19.56 1.86 13.02
CA ASN A 109 20.74 1.92 12.15
C ASN A 109 20.61 1.14 10.84
N ASN A 110 19.39 0.87 10.39
CA ASN A 110 19.16 0.39 9.04
C ASN A 110 18.06 1.23 8.37
N PRO A 111 18.43 2.15 7.47
CA PRO A 111 17.51 3.10 6.85
C PRO A 111 16.40 2.43 6.03
N ASN A 112 16.64 1.21 5.54
CA ASN A 112 15.71 0.49 4.66
C ASN A 112 14.75 -0.44 5.40
N ARG A 113 14.88 -0.62 6.71
CA ARG A 113 13.90 -1.38 7.48
C ARG A 113 12.65 -0.55 7.73
N PRO A 114 11.48 -1.17 7.89
CA PRO A 114 10.31 -0.49 8.43
C PRO A 114 10.64 0.18 9.76
N VAL A 115 10.07 1.35 10.00
CA VAL A 115 10.06 1.93 11.33
C VAL A 115 9.10 1.12 12.20
N GLU A 116 9.51 0.79 13.43
CA GLU A 116 8.67 0.11 14.41
C GLU A 116 8.76 0.82 15.76
N LYS A 117 8.00 0.36 16.77
CA LYS A 117 7.77 1.06 18.04
C LYS A 117 7.13 2.44 17.87
N VAL A 118 6.25 2.54 16.90
CA VAL A 118 5.42 3.71 16.61
C VAL A 118 3.97 3.34 16.94
N SER A 119 3.35 4.07 17.85
CA SER A 119 1.93 3.93 18.14
C SER A 119 1.07 4.52 17.01
N TRP A 120 -0.22 4.21 17.02
CA TRP A 120 -1.17 4.84 16.09
C TRP A 120 -1.17 6.38 16.26
N ALA A 121 -1.08 6.87 17.48
CA ALA A 121 -1.02 8.30 17.76
C ALA A 121 0.26 8.94 17.19
N ASP A 122 1.41 8.28 17.31
CA ASP A 122 2.67 8.75 16.73
C ASP A 122 2.61 8.77 15.20
N ALA A 123 1.94 7.78 14.58
CA ALA A 123 1.70 7.76 13.16
C ALA A 123 0.82 8.94 12.70
N GLN A 124 -0.17 9.38 13.50
CA GLN A 124 -0.96 10.57 13.17
C GLN A 124 -0.12 11.86 13.24
N ILE A 125 0.81 11.95 14.17
CA ILE A 125 1.75 13.07 14.26
C ILE A 125 2.69 13.07 13.05
N PHE A 126 3.25 11.91 12.69
CA PHE A 126 4.03 11.75 11.45
C PHE A 126 3.27 12.24 10.23
N LEU A 127 2.01 11.81 10.05
CA LEU A 127 1.16 12.24 8.92
C LEU A 127 0.86 13.72 8.93
N THR A 128 0.62 14.31 10.10
CA THR A 128 0.40 15.76 10.24
C THR A 128 1.63 16.53 9.76
N ARG A 129 2.82 16.11 10.18
CA ARG A 129 4.08 16.72 9.75
C ARG A 129 4.36 16.51 8.26
N LEU A 130 4.13 15.30 7.76
CA LEU A 130 4.28 14.97 6.34
C LEU A 130 3.39 15.87 5.47
N ASN A 131 2.12 16.04 5.85
CA ASN A 131 1.21 16.95 5.17
C ASN A 131 1.68 18.41 5.20
N ALA A 132 2.16 18.88 6.35
CA ALA A 132 2.65 20.26 6.48
C ALA A 132 3.93 20.51 5.66
N GLN A 133 4.88 19.59 5.69
CA GLN A 133 6.18 19.72 5.01
C GLN A 133 6.09 19.55 3.48
N HIS A 134 5.14 18.74 3.00
CA HIS A 134 5.06 18.35 1.60
C HIS A 134 3.72 18.72 0.94
N SER A 135 2.99 19.69 1.49
CA SER A 135 1.69 20.16 0.97
C SER A 135 1.73 20.58 -0.50
N ALA A 136 2.83 21.17 -0.96
CA ALA A 136 3.00 21.57 -2.36
C ALA A 136 3.05 20.38 -3.34
N ASN A 137 3.33 19.17 -2.85
CA ASN A 137 3.44 17.95 -3.66
C ASN A 137 2.15 17.15 -3.70
N ILE A 138 1.11 17.60 -2.98
CA ILE A 138 -0.18 16.92 -2.91
C ILE A 138 -1.20 17.65 -3.80
N PRO A 139 -2.01 16.94 -4.60
CA PRO A 139 -3.10 17.58 -5.35
C PRO A 139 -4.10 18.26 -4.40
N ALA A 140 -4.74 19.31 -4.86
CA ALA A 140 -5.77 20.00 -4.07
C ALA A 140 -6.88 19.02 -3.65
N GLY A 141 -7.22 19.05 -2.36
CA GLY A 141 -8.22 18.15 -1.76
C GLY A 141 -7.69 16.76 -1.35
N TRP A 142 -6.39 16.51 -1.51
CA TRP A 142 -5.73 15.26 -1.06
C TRP A 142 -4.94 15.50 0.22
N ALA A 143 -4.69 14.43 0.95
CA ALA A 143 -3.82 14.42 2.14
C ALA A 143 -3.18 13.04 2.32
N TYR A 144 -2.02 13.01 2.98
CA TYR A 144 -1.46 11.77 3.51
C TYR A 144 -2.23 11.37 4.75
N VAL A 145 -2.79 10.17 4.73
CA VAL A 145 -3.58 9.59 5.83
C VAL A 145 -3.24 8.10 5.96
N LEU A 146 -3.58 7.48 7.08
CA LEU A 146 -3.60 6.02 7.13
C LEU A 146 -4.69 5.50 6.18
N PRO A 147 -4.46 4.40 5.47
CA PRO A 147 -5.50 3.76 4.69
C PRO A 147 -6.62 3.27 5.62
N THR A 148 -7.83 3.22 5.12
CA THR A 148 -8.88 2.42 5.77
C THR A 148 -8.55 0.94 5.63
N GLU A 149 -9.13 0.10 6.48
CA GLU A 149 -9.00 -1.35 6.39
C GLU A 149 -9.35 -1.87 4.99
N SER A 150 -10.46 -1.39 4.43
CA SER A 150 -10.90 -1.78 3.10
C SER A 150 -9.94 -1.33 1.99
N GLN A 151 -9.35 -0.14 2.10
CA GLN A 151 -8.33 0.32 1.15
C GLN A 151 -7.07 -0.55 1.24
N TRP A 152 -6.66 -0.88 2.46
CA TRP A 152 -5.49 -1.71 2.69
C TRP A 152 -5.69 -3.13 2.14
N GLU A 153 -6.83 -3.79 2.47
CA GLU A 153 -7.11 -5.15 1.99
C GLU A 153 -7.27 -5.20 0.47
N TYR A 154 -7.91 -4.19 -0.12
CA TYR A 154 -8.04 -4.09 -1.58
C TYR A 154 -6.68 -4.04 -2.27
N ALA A 155 -5.76 -3.22 -1.75
CA ALA A 155 -4.40 -3.13 -2.26
C ALA A 155 -3.58 -4.39 -1.98
N CYS A 156 -3.76 -5.02 -0.81
CA CYS A 156 -3.11 -6.28 -0.44
C CYS A 156 -3.51 -7.41 -1.38
N ARG A 157 -4.80 -7.59 -1.65
CA ARG A 157 -5.31 -8.60 -2.59
C ARG A 157 -4.89 -8.33 -4.02
N ALA A 158 -4.83 -7.09 -4.44
CA ALA A 158 -4.42 -6.72 -5.80
C ALA A 158 -5.13 -7.51 -6.91
N GLY A 159 -6.44 -7.75 -6.73
CA GLY A 159 -7.29 -8.51 -7.65
C GLY A 159 -7.30 -10.02 -7.44
N THR A 160 -6.57 -10.56 -6.46
CA THR A 160 -6.63 -12.00 -6.12
C THR A 160 -7.77 -12.29 -5.13
N THR A 161 -8.20 -13.55 -5.08
CA THR A 161 -9.25 -14.06 -4.17
C THR A 161 -8.72 -15.12 -3.21
N THR A 162 -7.44 -15.42 -3.25
CA THR A 162 -6.78 -16.39 -2.39
C THR A 162 -6.41 -15.76 -1.03
N ALA A 163 -6.11 -16.58 -0.02
CA ALA A 163 -5.72 -16.13 1.32
C ALA A 163 -4.53 -15.16 1.30
N TYR A 164 -3.59 -15.37 0.39
CA TYR A 164 -2.45 -14.48 0.15
C TYR A 164 -2.43 -14.08 -1.32
N SER A 165 -1.81 -12.95 -1.64
CA SER A 165 -1.74 -12.44 -3.02
C SER A 165 -1.00 -13.35 -4.01
N TRP A 166 -0.30 -14.38 -3.53
CA TRP A 166 0.41 -15.39 -4.33
C TRP A 166 -0.25 -16.78 -4.28
N GLY A 167 -1.31 -17.00 -3.48
CA GLY A 167 -1.97 -18.30 -3.36
C GLY A 167 -2.55 -18.60 -1.99
N ALA A 168 -2.77 -19.88 -1.71
CA ALA A 168 -3.50 -20.32 -0.53
C ALA A 168 -2.61 -20.58 0.71
N SER A 169 -1.29 -20.63 0.56
CA SER A 169 -0.37 -20.95 1.65
C SER A 169 0.74 -19.92 1.76
N ILE A 170 1.25 -19.73 2.99
CA ILE A 170 2.38 -18.87 3.29
C ILE A 170 3.59 -19.71 3.70
N ALA A 171 4.77 -19.27 3.30
CA ALA A 171 6.05 -19.82 3.71
C ALA A 171 7.02 -18.66 4.02
N SER A 172 8.11 -18.96 4.73
CA SER A 172 9.15 -17.98 5.06
C SER A 172 9.84 -17.34 3.86
N SER A 173 9.73 -17.95 2.69
CA SER A 173 10.16 -17.37 1.41
C SER A 173 9.22 -16.29 0.88
N ASN A 174 8.02 -16.14 1.44
CA ASN A 174 6.99 -15.22 0.97
C ASN A 174 6.85 -13.96 1.84
N ALA A 175 7.09 -14.09 3.15
CA ALA A 175 6.96 -12.99 4.10
C ALA A 175 7.81 -13.27 5.36
N ASN A 176 8.11 -12.20 6.11
CA ASN A 176 8.69 -12.30 7.45
C ASN A 176 7.55 -12.20 8.48
N TYR A 177 7.24 -13.30 9.13
CA TYR A 177 6.16 -13.38 10.10
C TYR A 177 6.51 -14.33 11.24
N ASN A 178 5.85 -14.17 12.38
CA ASN A 178 6.06 -15.10 13.51
C ASN A 178 5.36 -16.42 13.24
N TRP A 179 6.15 -17.46 13.09
CA TRP A 179 5.65 -18.81 12.86
C TRP A 179 5.59 -19.60 14.18
N ASP A 180 4.40 -19.68 14.79
CA ASP A 180 4.18 -20.47 16.01
C ASP A 180 3.96 -21.97 15.73
N GLY A 181 4.05 -22.41 14.50
CA GLY A 181 3.70 -23.76 14.04
C GLY A 181 4.78 -24.83 14.20
N GLY A 182 5.86 -24.57 14.91
CA GLY A 182 6.83 -25.61 15.35
C GLY A 182 7.82 -26.11 14.29
N ALA A 183 7.76 -25.66 13.06
CA ALA A 183 8.83 -25.85 12.09
C ALA A 183 9.65 -24.55 12.03
N ASN A 184 10.74 -24.52 12.79
CA ASN A 184 11.81 -23.56 12.51
C ASN A 184 12.37 -23.90 11.13
N ASP A 185 11.82 -23.28 10.09
CA ASP A 185 12.42 -23.33 8.75
C ASP A 185 13.69 -22.47 8.66
N GLY A 186 14.16 -21.96 9.79
CA GLY A 186 15.38 -21.17 9.92
C GLY A 186 15.24 -19.68 9.58
N ASN A 187 14.03 -19.20 9.31
CA ASN A 187 13.80 -17.83 8.82
C ASN A 187 12.93 -16.96 9.75
N ASP A 188 12.67 -17.38 10.99
CA ASP A 188 12.11 -16.49 12.03
C ASP A 188 13.20 -15.52 12.48
N PHE A 189 13.26 -14.35 11.82
CA PHE A 189 14.29 -13.36 12.12
C PHE A 189 14.05 -12.62 13.44
N LYS A 190 12.88 -12.73 14.05
CA LYS A 190 12.48 -12.01 15.29
C LYS A 190 12.73 -10.50 15.24
N GLN A 191 12.85 -9.97 14.04
CA GLN A 191 13.11 -8.56 13.75
C GLN A 191 12.64 -8.23 12.34
N THR A 192 12.37 -6.97 12.07
CA THR A 192 12.08 -6.48 10.72
C THR A 192 13.27 -6.71 9.78
N ARG A 193 13.00 -6.78 8.48
CA ARG A 193 13.98 -6.82 7.40
C ARG A 193 13.89 -5.57 6.55
N ASP A 194 14.85 -5.36 5.67
CA ASP A 194 14.74 -4.32 4.66
C ASP A 194 13.47 -4.52 3.85
N VAL A 195 12.76 -3.45 3.56
CA VAL A 195 11.54 -3.51 2.74
C VAL A 195 11.83 -4.07 1.35
N GLY A 196 10.87 -4.75 0.75
CA GLY A 196 10.99 -5.25 -0.61
C GLY A 196 11.88 -6.49 -0.78
N GLN A 197 12.14 -7.24 0.28
CA GLN A 197 12.94 -8.48 0.21
C GLN A 197 12.14 -9.67 -0.34
N TYR A 198 10.82 -9.58 -0.33
CA TYR A 198 9.91 -10.62 -0.83
C TYR A 198 9.29 -10.19 -2.17
N GLY A 199 8.55 -11.09 -2.81
CA GLY A 199 7.88 -10.81 -4.07
C GLY A 199 6.76 -9.78 -3.90
N ALA A 200 6.66 -8.83 -4.83
CA ALA A 200 5.53 -7.91 -4.88
C ALA A 200 4.24 -8.63 -5.24
N ASN A 201 3.12 -8.10 -4.77
CA ASN A 201 1.80 -8.53 -5.23
C ASN A 201 1.55 -8.08 -6.70
N PRO A 202 0.45 -8.50 -7.36
CA PRO A 202 0.17 -8.16 -8.75
C PRO A 202 0.13 -6.65 -9.08
N TRP A 203 -0.09 -5.79 -8.09
CA TRP A 203 -0.09 -4.33 -8.28
C TRP A 203 1.24 -3.66 -7.90
N GLY A 204 2.25 -4.43 -7.48
CA GLY A 204 3.59 -3.95 -7.18
C GLY A 204 3.82 -3.52 -5.73
N PHE A 205 2.90 -3.79 -4.82
CA PHE A 205 3.08 -3.59 -3.38
C PHE A 205 3.88 -4.74 -2.77
N PHE A 206 4.75 -4.41 -1.83
CA PHE A 206 5.61 -5.36 -1.14
C PHE A 206 5.17 -5.50 0.32
N ASP A 207 5.58 -6.60 0.92
CA ASP A 207 5.52 -6.89 2.35
C ASP A 207 4.11 -6.80 2.99
N MET A 208 3.04 -6.85 2.14
CA MET A 208 1.65 -6.72 2.56
C MET A 208 1.17 -7.87 3.47
N HIS A 209 1.93 -8.94 3.60
CA HIS A 209 1.60 -10.10 4.44
C HIS A 209 2.58 -10.29 5.59
N GLY A 210 3.46 -9.34 5.85
CA GLY A 210 4.38 -9.31 6.99
C GLY A 210 5.81 -8.95 6.63
N ASN A 211 6.43 -8.26 7.60
CA ASN A 211 7.85 -7.96 7.63
C ASN A 211 8.37 -7.94 9.07
#